data_72d8cb771d03f30762abbbdc69917e0e
#
_entry.id   72d8cb771d03f30762abbbdc69917e0e
#
_cell.length_a   1.000
_cell.length_b   1.000
_cell.length_c   1.000
_cell.angle_alpha   90.00
_cell.angle_beta   90.00
_cell.angle_gamma   90.00
#
_symmetry.space_group_name_H-M   'P 1'
#
loop_
_entity.id
_entity.type
_entity.pdbx_description
1 polymer ?
#
loop_
_entity_poly.entity_id
_entity_poly.type
_entity_poly.pdbx_seq_one_letter_code
_entity_poly.pdbx_strand_id
1 'polypeptide(L)'
;MAKASDFEGKKQDELFYFVDYSPEEAERVGYSNYSYWGSVIQNFLKHKAAVVCLFLFLFLVIFSFIALAIGKYDYQTLVSDSSLAFQKPNSEYWFGTDNLGRDYWCQVWYATQVSIRLALIVAVGESILGVIIGLIWGYVRKLDRFFTELYNLIDNVPYIIYMTLIALVVGQSFTIMAVSMIAIGWLVMARRVRNMVFMFRDREYNLAS
;
A
#
# COMPACT_ATOMS: atom_id res chain seq x y z
N MET A 1 9.09 -34.01 9.70
CA MET A 1 8.80 -34.08 11.14
C MET A 1 8.42 -35.53 11.44
N ALA A 2 9.30 -36.29 12.06
CA ALA A 2 9.00 -37.65 12.56
C ALA A 2 7.97 -37.55 13.69
N LYS A 3 6.99 -38.45 13.70
CA LYS A 3 5.95 -38.46 14.74
C LYS A 3 6.54 -39.00 16.05
N ALA A 4 6.13 -38.44 17.17
CA ALA A 4 6.56 -38.89 18.51
C ALA A 4 6.38 -40.41 18.77
N SER A 5 5.45 -41.06 18.06
CA SER A 5 5.23 -42.50 18.06
C SER A 5 6.39 -43.35 17.54
N ASP A 6 7.34 -42.76 16.80
CA ASP A 6 8.46 -43.50 16.18
C ASP A 6 9.61 -43.74 17.17
N PHE A 7 9.52 -43.19 18.39
CA PHE A 7 10.55 -43.25 19.41
C PHE A 7 10.14 -44.11 20.64
N GLU A 8 8.86 -44.53 20.70
CA GLU A 8 8.39 -45.41 21.78
C GLU A 8 8.89 -46.85 21.58
N GLY A 9 9.87 -47.22 22.35
CA GLY A 9 10.39 -48.61 22.43
C GLY A 9 11.86 -48.80 22.05
N LYS A 10 12.57 -47.76 21.61
CA LYS A 10 14.02 -47.84 21.35
C LYS A 10 14.81 -47.57 22.63
N LYS A 11 15.84 -48.41 22.87
CA LYS A 11 16.78 -48.15 23.96
C LYS A 11 17.51 -46.84 23.72
N GLN A 12 17.83 -46.13 24.78
CA GLN A 12 18.43 -44.79 24.73
C GLN A 12 19.75 -44.76 23.95
N ASP A 13 20.50 -45.87 23.91
CA ASP A 13 21.74 -46.04 23.15
C ASP A 13 21.54 -46.21 21.66
N GLU A 14 20.32 -46.53 21.19
CA GLU A 14 19.98 -46.64 19.76
C GLU A 14 19.48 -45.31 19.17
N LEU A 15 19.17 -44.32 20.01
CA LEU A 15 18.70 -42.99 19.59
C LEU A 15 19.86 -42.05 19.26
N PHE A 16 21.06 -42.35 19.78
CA PHE A 16 22.23 -41.53 19.60
C PHE A 16 23.37 -42.37 19.05
N TYR A 17 23.74 -42.19 17.81
CA TYR A 17 24.96 -42.74 17.21
C TYR A 17 25.84 -41.62 16.69
N PHE A 18 27.14 -41.78 16.86
CA PHE A 18 28.07 -40.83 16.31
C PHE A 18 28.10 -41.00 14.77
N VAL A 19 27.72 -39.94 14.06
CA VAL A 19 27.87 -39.90 12.61
C VAL A 19 29.33 -39.53 12.33
N ASP A 20 30.01 -40.31 11.49
CA ASP A 20 31.34 -39.98 11.05
C ASP A 20 31.33 -38.59 10.39
N TYR A 21 32.22 -37.73 10.91
CA TYR A 21 32.38 -36.39 10.40
C TYR A 21 33.00 -36.43 9.03
N SER A 22 32.18 -36.17 7.98
CA SER A 22 32.70 -35.95 6.65
C SER A 22 32.85 -34.43 6.41
N PRO A 23 34.05 -33.90 6.20
CA PRO A 23 34.28 -32.48 5.93
C PRO A 23 33.49 -32.00 4.71
N GLU A 24 33.31 -32.88 3.69
CA GLU A 24 32.58 -32.59 2.47
C GLU A 24 31.06 -32.44 2.69
N GLU A 25 30.48 -33.14 3.67
CA GLU A 25 29.07 -32.96 4.04
C GLU A 25 28.86 -31.77 4.97
N ALA A 26 29.82 -31.43 5.81
CA ALA A 26 29.79 -30.25 6.66
C ALA A 26 29.93 -28.95 5.87
N GLU A 27 30.71 -28.95 4.77
CA GLU A 27 30.82 -27.83 3.85
C GLU A 27 29.64 -27.70 2.87
N ARG A 28 28.81 -28.72 2.73
CA ARG A 28 27.53 -28.58 2.05
C ARG A 28 26.59 -27.75 2.92
N VAL A 29 26.91 -26.48 3.07
CA VAL A 29 25.92 -25.45 3.35
C VAL A 29 24.91 -25.61 2.23
N GLY A 30 23.79 -26.27 2.51
CA GLY A 30 22.70 -26.42 1.54
C GLY A 30 22.33 -25.00 1.13
N TYR A 31 22.85 -24.58 -0.03
CA TYR A 31 22.32 -23.41 -0.69
C TYR A 31 20.82 -23.70 -0.86
N SER A 32 20.05 -23.21 0.08
CA SER A 32 18.62 -23.25 -0.04
C SER A 32 18.32 -22.48 -1.32
N ASN A 33 17.86 -23.18 -2.36
CA ASN A 33 17.29 -22.59 -3.57
C ASN A 33 15.98 -21.89 -3.23
N TYR A 34 16.00 -21.13 -2.14
CA TYR A 34 14.86 -20.43 -1.60
C TYR A 34 14.73 -19.10 -2.34
N SER A 35 13.95 -19.14 -3.43
CA SER A 35 13.58 -17.90 -4.09
C SER A 35 12.69 -17.10 -3.14
N TYR A 36 13.22 -16.01 -2.61
CA TYR A 36 12.48 -15.07 -1.75
C TYR A 36 11.15 -14.66 -2.39
N TRP A 37 11.19 -14.22 -3.64
CA TRP A 37 9.99 -13.80 -4.37
C TRP A 37 9.00 -14.95 -4.63
N GLY A 38 9.51 -16.13 -4.92
CA GLY A 38 8.68 -17.33 -5.07
C GLY A 38 7.92 -17.66 -3.79
N SER A 39 8.59 -17.57 -2.65
CA SER A 39 7.99 -17.80 -1.35
C SER A 39 6.96 -16.73 -0.96
N VAL A 40 7.25 -15.47 -1.25
CA VAL A 40 6.31 -14.36 -1.01
C VAL A 40 5.02 -14.56 -1.80
N ILE A 41 5.14 -14.88 -3.11
CA ILE A 41 3.98 -15.13 -3.97
C ILE A 41 3.20 -16.34 -3.51
N GLN A 42 3.87 -17.47 -3.19
CA GLN A 42 3.19 -18.66 -2.70
C GLN A 42 2.45 -18.43 -1.40
N ASN A 43 3.07 -17.71 -0.45
CA ASN A 43 2.42 -17.38 0.81
C ASN A 43 1.24 -16.42 0.62
N PHE A 44 1.37 -15.43 -0.28
CA PHE A 44 0.27 -14.55 -0.63
C PHE A 44 -0.92 -15.33 -1.23
N LEU A 45 -0.66 -16.24 -2.18
CA LEU A 45 -1.71 -17.04 -2.82
C LEU A 45 -2.40 -18.02 -1.86
N LYS A 46 -1.75 -18.41 -0.75
CA LYS A 46 -2.37 -19.22 0.30
C LYS A 46 -3.42 -18.43 1.10
N HIS A 47 -3.31 -17.10 1.15
CA HIS A 47 -4.28 -16.23 1.83
C HIS A 47 -5.45 -15.89 0.91
N LYS A 48 -6.49 -16.74 0.91
CA LYS A 48 -7.66 -16.59 0.03
C LYS A 48 -8.30 -15.20 0.08
N ALA A 49 -8.40 -14.61 1.29
CA ALA A 49 -8.94 -13.26 1.45
C ALA A 49 -8.09 -12.20 0.71
N ALA A 50 -6.76 -12.29 0.79
CA ALA A 50 -5.87 -11.35 0.10
C ALA A 50 -6.00 -11.46 -1.43
N VAL A 51 -6.12 -12.70 -1.94
CA VAL A 51 -6.33 -12.95 -3.38
C VAL A 51 -7.66 -12.39 -3.85
N VAL A 52 -8.74 -12.58 -3.08
CA VAL A 52 -10.07 -12.01 -3.40
C VAL A 52 -10.01 -10.48 -3.39
N CYS A 53 -9.39 -9.87 -2.38
CA CYS A 53 -9.25 -8.41 -2.33
C CYS A 53 -8.43 -7.86 -3.52
N LEU A 54 -7.34 -8.53 -3.90
CA LEU A 54 -6.55 -8.16 -5.06
C LEU A 54 -7.38 -8.25 -6.35
N PHE A 55 -8.13 -9.35 -6.51
CA PHE A 55 -9.00 -9.53 -7.67
C PHE A 55 -10.07 -8.43 -7.76
N LEU A 56 -10.75 -8.13 -6.65
CA LEU A 56 -11.75 -7.05 -6.60
C LEU A 56 -11.14 -5.69 -6.92
N PHE A 57 -9.95 -5.40 -6.40
CA PHE A 57 -9.24 -4.17 -6.70
C PHE A 57 -8.91 -4.05 -8.18
N LEU A 58 -8.29 -5.08 -8.76
CA LEU A 58 -7.96 -5.11 -10.18
C LEU A 58 -9.21 -5.03 -11.07
N PHE A 59 -10.28 -5.71 -10.66
CA PHE A 59 -11.57 -5.62 -11.34
C PHE A 59 -12.08 -4.17 -11.35
N LEU A 60 -12.09 -3.49 -10.21
CA LEU A 60 -12.55 -2.08 -10.13
C LEU A 60 -11.68 -1.16 -11.02
N VAL A 61 -10.35 -1.34 -11.00
CA VAL A 61 -9.46 -0.56 -11.84
C VAL A 61 -9.78 -0.78 -13.32
N ILE A 62 -9.79 -2.02 -13.78
CA ILE A 62 -10.03 -2.35 -15.20
C ILE A 62 -11.45 -1.94 -15.59
N PHE A 63 -12.43 -2.22 -14.73
CA PHE A 63 -13.83 -1.91 -15.00
C PHE A 63 -14.05 -0.40 -15.12
N SER A 64 -13.33 0.44 -14.38
CA SER A 64 -13.46 1.89 -14.49
C SER A 64 -13.13 2.41 -15.91
N PHE A 65 -12.16 1.79 -16.59
CA PHE A 65 -11.83 2.14 -17.97
C PHE A 65 -12.87 1.61 -18.96
N ILE A 66 -13.31 0.37 -18.78
CA ILE A 66 -14.34 -0.25 -19.63
C ILE A 66 -15.67 0.49 -19.47
N ALA A 67 -16.06 0.78 -18.23
CA ALA A 67 -17.33 1.44 -17.92
C ALA A 67 -17.43 2.84 -18.54
N LEU A 68 -16.32 3.57 -18.59
CA LEU A 68 -16.28 4.87 -19.26
C LEU A 68 -16.31 4.73 -20.78
N ALA A 69 -15.66 3.69 -21.34
CA ALA A 69 -15.64 3.43 -22.78
C ALA A 69 -17.00 2.99 -23.33
N ILE A 70 -17.81 2.29 -22.52
CA ILE A 70 -19.19 1.90 -22.90
C ILE A 70 -20.24 2.94 -22.52
N GLY A 71 -19.85 3.97 -21.77
CA GLY A 71 -20.71 5.11 -21.43
C GLY A 71 -21.18 5.83 -22.70
N LYS A 72 -22.45 6.19 -22.75
CA LYS A 72 -23.06 6.85 -23.91
C LYS A 72 -22.68 8.32 -24.03
N TYR A 73 -22.30 8.94 -22.92
CA TYR A 73 -22.10 10.37 -22.82
C TYR A 73 -20.69 10.71 -22.33
N ASP A 74 -20.16 11.85 -22.76
CA ASP A 74 -18.92 12.37 -22.24
C ASP A 74 -19.16 13.01 -20.86
N TYR A 75 -18.29 12.73 -19.88
CA TYR A 75 -18.35 13.32 -18.55
C TYR A 75 -18.19 14.85 -18.53
N GLN A 76 -17.65 15.44 -19.59
CA GLN A 76 -17.44 16.89 -19.75
C GLN A 76 -18.62 17.58 -20.41
N THR A 77 -19.51 16.84 -21.04
CA THR A 77 -20.63 17.44 -21.76
C THR A 77 -21.60 18.04 -20.76
N LEU A 78 -21.56 19.33 -20.60
CA LEU A 78 -22.59 20.09 -19.89
C LEU A 78 -23.84 20.07 -20.76
N VAL A 79 -24.74 19.19 -20.44
CA VAL A 79 -26.09 19.26 -21.01
C VAL A 79 -26.79 20.38 -20.25
N SER A 80 -26.84 21.58 -20.85
CA SER A 80 -27.53 22.74 -20.25
C SER A 80 -29.04 22.62 -20.27
N ASP A 81 -29.56 21.41 -20.35
CA ASP A 81 -31.01 21.17 -20.38
C ASP A 81 -31.51 20.83 -18.97
N SER A 82 -32.10 21.81 -18.33
CA SER A 82 -32.71 21.65 -17.01
C SER A 82 -33.81 20.58 -16.94
N SER A 83 -34.37 20.18 -18.08
CA SER A 83 -35.39 19.10 -18.16
C SER A 83 -34.79 17.72 -17.87
N LEU A 84 -33.47 17.57 -18.04
CA LEU A 84 -32.71 16.34 -17.79
C LEU A 84 -32.19 16.26 -16.36
N ALA A 85 -32.33 17.30 -15.54
CA ALA A 85 -31.88 17.30 -14.17
C ALA A 85 -32.63 16.30 -13.29
N PHE A 86 -31.88 15.59 -12.42
CA PHE A 86 -32.42 14.64 -11.43
C PHE A 86 -33.31 13.51 -12.00
N GLN A 87 -33.03 13.09 -13.22
CA GLN A 87 -33.69 11.91 -13.76
C GLN A 87 -33.33 10.65 -12.97
N LYS A 88 -34.33 9.83 -12.72
CA LYS A 88 -34.13 8.50 -12.10
C LYS A 88 -33.42 7.57 -13.08
N PRO A 89 -32.72 6.53 -12.56
CA PRO A 89 -32.14 5.48 -13.39
C PRO A 89 -33.14 4.94 -14.40
N ASN A 90 -32.73 4.90 -15.67
CA ASN A 90 -33.51 4.42 -16.80
C ASN A 90 -32.61 3.74 -17.85
N SER A 91 -33.18 3.31 -18.97
CA SER A 91 -32.42 2.63 -20.05
C SER A 91 -31.42 3.52 -20.77
N GLU A 92 -31.54 4.83 -20.65
CA GLU A 92 -30.67 5.82 -21.26
C GLU A 92 -29.58 6.26 -20.26
N TYR A 93 -29.95 6.60 -19.03
CA TYR A 93 -29.10 6.99 -17.93
C TYR A 93 -29.13 5.93 -16.84
N TRP A 94 -28.16 5.02 -16.86
CA TRP A 94 -28.17 3.84 -15.97
C TRP A 94 -28.14 4.20 -14.48
N PHE A 95 -27.46 5.27 -14.09
CA PHE A 95 -27.43 5.80 -12.73
C PHE A 95 -28.27 7.09 -12.57
N GLY A 96 -29.04 7.44 -13.61
CA GLY A 96 -29.74 8.71 -13.65
C GLY A 96 -28.84 9.88 -13.98
N THR A 97 -29.33 11.09 -13.72
CA THR A 97 -28.60 12.34 -13.97
C THR A 97 -28.43 13.18 -12.71
N ASP A 98 -27.41 14.01 -12.70
CA ASP A 98 -27.16 14.95 -11.61
C ASP A 98 -28.02 16.23 -11.74
N ASN A 99 -27.76 17.22 -10.86
CA ASN A 99 -28.45 18.51 -10.86
C ASN A 99 -28.21 19.37 -12.12
N LEU A 100 -27.22 19.02 -12.94
CA LEU A 100 -26.89 19.68 -14.19
C LEU A 100 -27.32 18.85 -15.43
N GLY A 101 -28.04 17.76 -15.23
CA GLY A 101 -28.46 16.86 -16.29
C GLY A 101 -27.37 15.96 -16.86
N ARG A 102 -26.21 15.85 -16.21
CA ARG A 102 -25.09 15.03 -16.68
C ARG A 102 -25.28 13.58 -16.27
N ASP A 103 -24.83 12.65 -17.13
CA ASP A 103 -24.89 11.22 -16.85
C ASP A 103 -24.05 10.85 -15.62
N TYR A 104 -24.71 10.34 -14.60
CA TYR A 104 -24.07 9.99 -13.32
C TYR A 104 -23.17 8.75 -13.43
N TRP A 105 -23.46 7.84 -14.36
CA TRP A 105 -22.60 6.69 -14.65
C TRP A 105 -21.20 7.15 -15.09
N CYS A 106 -21.15 8.00 -16.10
CA CYS A 106 -19.87 8.50 -16.63
C CYS A 106 -19.08 9.30 -15.58
N GLN A 107 -19.78 10.11 -14.77
CA GLN A 107 -19.12 10.87 -13.69
C GLN A 107 -18.49 9.97 -12.63
N VAL A 108 -19.20 8.95 -12.15
CA VAL A 108 -18.70 8.02 -11.12
C VAL A 108 -17.43 7.30 -11.61
N TRP A 109 -17.45 6.76 -12.82
CA TRP A 109 -16.31 6.01 -13.33
C TRP A 109 -15.12 6.91 -13.71
N TYR A 110 -15.37 8.11 -14.20
CA TYR A 110 -14.33 9.10 -14.40
C TYR A 110 -13.69 9.53 -13.07
N ALA A 111 -14.50 9.86 -12.08
CA ALA A 111 -14.01 10.21 -10.75
C ALA A 111 -13.21 9.06 -10.10
N THR A 112 -13.61 7.80 -10.34
CA THR A 112 -12.86 6.62 -9.91
C THR A 112 -11.46 6.58 -10.54
N GLN A 113 -11.35 6.82 -11.85
CA GLN A 113 -10.03 6.87 -12.51
C GLN A 113 -9.15 8.00 -11.97
N VAL A 114 -9.72 9.19 -11.77
CA VAL A 114 -8.99 10.34 -11.19
C VAL A 114 -8.50 10.01 -9.79
N SER A 115 -9.35 9.40 -8.95
CA SER A 115 -9.01 9.01 -7.58
C SER A 115 -7.91 7.96 -7.55
N ILE A 116 -7.97 6.93 -8.41
CA ILE A 116 -6.93 5.90 -8.50
C ILE A 116 -5.59 6.49 -8.94
N ARG A 117 -5.59 7.37 -9.96
CA ARG A 117 -4.37 8.05 -10.41
C ARG A 117 -3.77 8.91 -9.31
N LEU A 118 -4.60 9.68 -8.60
CA LEU A 118 -4.16 10.50 -7.47
C LEU A 118 -3.55 9.64 -6.38
N ALA A 119 -4.24 8.57 -5.98
CA ALA A 119 -3.76 7.67 -4.93
C ALA A 119 -2.42 7.01 -5.27
N LEU A 120 -2.22 6.58 -6.53
CA LEU A 120 -0.94 5.99 -6.98
C LEU A 120 0.21 7.00 -6.94
N ILE A 121 -0.01 8.22 -7.47
CA ILE A 121 1.01 9.27 -7.47
C ILE A 121 1.40 9.64 -6.05
N VAL A 122 0.41 9.83 -5.17
CA VAL A 122 0.63 10.17 -3.76
C VAL A 122 1.35 9.03 -3.05
N ALA A 123 0.89 7.79 -3.18
CA ALA A 123 1.51 6.64 -2.53
C ALA A 123 2.98 6.44 -2.93
N VAL A 124 3.30 6.61 -4.22
CA VAL A 124 4.70 6.53 -4.70
C VAL A 124 5.53 7.70 -4.15
N GLY A 125 5.01 8.92 -4.22
CA GLY A 125 5.70 10.11 -3.72
C GLY A 125 5.98 10.04 -2.22
N GLU A 126 4.96 9.70 -1.42
CA GLU A 126 5.10 9.52 0.04
C GLU A 126 6.06 8.38 0.38
N SER A 127 6.02 7.27 -0.36
CA SER A 127 6.91 6.14 -0.13
C SER A 127 8.36 6.50 -0.39
N ILE A 128 8.66 7.16 -1.51
CA ILE A 128 10.03 7.57 -1.87
C ILE A 128 10.58 8.54 -0.82
N LEU A 129 9.86 9.63 -0.54
CA LEU A 129 10.29 10.62 0.44
C LEU A 129 10.35 10.02 1.85
N GLY A 130 9.34 9.26 2.23
CA GLY A 130 9.23 8.65 3.55
C GLY A 130 10.34 7.63 3.82
N VAL A 131 10.69 6.80 2.83
CA VAL A 131 11.80 5.84 2.97
C VAL A 131 13.13 6.56 3.09
N ILE A 132 13.44 7.49 2.18
CA ILE A 132 14.73 8.21 2.18
C ILE A 132 14.90 8.98 3.49
N ILE A 133 13.92 9.80 3.85
CA ILE A 133 14.01 10.63 5.06
C ILE A 133 13.91 9.78 6.32
N GLY A 134 13.09 8.73 6.32
CA GLY A 134 12.95 7.81 7.45
C GLY A 134 14.23 7.02 7.76
N LEU A 135 14.98 6.61 6.74
CA LEU A 135 16.30 6.00 6.91
C LEU A 135 17.29 7.00 7.52
N ILE A 136 17.36 8.23 7.00
CA ILE A 136 18.22 9.29 7.54
C ILE A 136 17.84 9.58 9.00
N TRP A 137 16.56 9.75 9.27
CA TRP A 137 16.03 9.99 10.60
C TRP A 137 16.39 8.87 11.60
N GLY A 138 16.21 7.60 11.19
CA GLY A 138 16.51 6.44 12.03
C GLY A 138 18.00 6.22 12.27
N TYR A 139 18.85 6.54 11.29
CA TYR A 139 20.30 6.33 11.38
C TYR A 139 21.01 7.44 12.12
N VAL A 140 20.64 8.71 11.90
CA VAL A 140 21.30 9.90 12.45
C VAL A 140 20.64 10.35 13.76
N ARG A 141 21.20 9.92 14.91
CA ARG A 141 20.67 10.24 16.25
C ARG A 141 20.43 11.74 16.51
N LYS A 142 21.25 12.60 15.92
CA LYS A 142 21.11 14.07 16.10
C LYS A 142 19.84 14.62 15.48
N LEU A 143 19.34 14.01 14.41
CA LEU A 143 18.13 14.43 13.71
C LEU A 143 16.85 13.88 14.36
N ASP A 144 16.98 12.88 15.23
CA ASP A 144 15.84 12.20 15.82
C ASP A 144 14.93 13.17 16.60
N ARG A 145 15.49 14.05 17.43
CA ARG A 145 14.72 15.05 18.16
C ARG A 145 13.98 15.99 17.23
N PHE A 146 14.67 16.52 16.21
CA PHE A 146 14.10 17.49 15.28
C PHE A 146 12.90 16.90 14.52
N PHE A 147 13.08 15.73 13.92
CA PHE A 147 11.99 15.09 13.15
C PHE A 147 10.86 14.58 14.05
N THR A 148 11.16 14.16 15.27
CA THR A 148 10.11 13.79 16.24
C THR A 148 9.27 14.97 16.64
N GLU A 149 9.86 16.13 16.90
CA GLU A 149 9.13 17.37 17.22
C GLU A 149 8.32 17.86 16.02
N LEU A 150 8.90 17.81 14.80
CA LEU A 150 8.19 18.14 13.57
C LEU A 150 6.99 17.21 13.33
N TYR A 151 7.19 15.88 13.52
CA TYR A 151 6.10 14.92 13.42
C TYR A 151 4.96 15.25 14.39
N ASN A 152 5.30 15.47 15.66
CA ASN A 152 4.30 15.76 16.69
C ASN A 152 3.56 17.07 16.40
N LEU A 153 4.25 18.09 15.86
CA LEU A 153 3.62 19.36 15.47
C LEU A 153 2.56 19.13 14.38
N ILE A 154 2.90 18.35 13.36
CA ILE A 154 2.02 18.10 12.21
C ILE A 154 0.89 17.13 12.60
N ASP A 155 1.19 16.06 13.35
CA ASP A 155 0.24 15.02 13.73
C ASP A 155 -0.85 15.51 14.70
N ASN A 156 -0.59 16.61 15.44
CA ASN A 156 -1.58 17.22 16.33
C ASN A 156 -2.76 17.90 15.62
N VAL A 157 -2.64 18.18 14.32
CA VAL A 157 -3.72 18.76 13.52
C VAL A 157 -4.30 17.69 12.60
N PRO A 158 -5.62 17.45 12.62
CA PRO A 158 -6.24 16.50 11.71
C PRO A 158 -5.90 16.80 10.26
N TYR A 159 -5.45 15.77 9.53
CA TYR A 159 -5.01 15.88 8.13
C TYR A 159 -6.01 16.59 7.21
N ILE A 160 -7.31 16.37 7.43
CA ILE A 160 -8.38 16.99 6.64
C ILE A 160 -8.38 18.52 6.75
N ILE A 161 -7.96 19.08 7.89
CA ILE A 161 -7.89 20.53 8.08
C ILE A 161 -6.82 21.12 7.17
N TYR A 162 -5.63 20.50 7.09
CA TYR A 162 -4.59 20.93 6.16
C TYR A 162 -5.07 20.91 4.73
N MET A 163 -5.71 19.80 4.30
CA MET A 163 -6.19 19.66 2.94
C MET A 163 -7.27 20.69 2.60
N THR A 164 -8.18 20.95 3.51
CA THR A 164 -9.24 21.95 3.32
C THR A 164 -8.67 23.37 3.21
N LEU A 165 -7.72 23.74 4.08
CA LEU A 165 -7.07 25.04 4.01
C LEU A 165 -6.29 25.25 2.72
N ILE A 166 -5.52 24.23 2.29
CA ILE A 166 -4.77 24.29 1.03
C ILE A 166 -5.75 24.42 -0.15
N ALA A 167 -6.82 23.64 -0.15
CA ALA A 167 -7.84 23.70 -1.18
C ALA A 167 -8.51 25.07 -1.29
N LEU A 168 -8.72 25.76 -0.16
CA LEU A 168 -9.31 27.10 -0.13
C LEU A 168 -8.35 28.20 -0.56
N VAL A 169 -7.07 28.10 -0.16
CA VAL A 169 -6.09 29.18 -0.37
C VAL A 169 -5.36 29.04 -1.69
N VAL A 170 -4.94 27.82 -2.04
CA VAL A 170 -4.09 27.55 -3.22
C VAL A 170 -4.93 27.03 -4.41
N GLY A 171 -6.02 26.33 -4.11
CA GLY A 171 -6.92 25.77 -5.11
C GLY A 171 -7.05 24.26 -5.06
N GLN A 172 -7.94 23.73 -5.91
CA GLN A 172 -8.36 22.32 -5.91
C GLN A 172 -7.92 21.56 -7.16
N SER A 173 -6.87 22.03 -7.87
CA SER A 173 -6.40 21.30 -9.04
C SER A 173 -5.78 19.94 -8.65
N PHE A 174 -5.81 18.98 -9.56
CA PHE A 174 -5.22 17.65 -9.38
C PHE A 174 -3.76 17.73 -8.89
N THR A 175 -2.96 18.58 -9.52
CA THR A 175 -1.53 18.75 -9.18
C THR A 175 -1.35 19.35 -7.79
N ILE A 176 -2.14 20.38 -7.44
CA ILE A 176 -2.08 21.01 -6.11
C ILE A 176 -2.42 19.98 -5.04
N MET A 177 -3.49 19.21 -5.23
CA MET A 177 -3.89 18.16 -4.29
C MET A 177 -2.81 17.08 -4.16
N ALA A 178 -2.25 16.57 -5.26
CA ALA A 178 -1.20 15.57 -5.22
C ALA A 178 0.05 16.05 -4.47
N VAL A 179 0.55 17.24 -4.81
CA VAL A 179 1.74 17.82 -4.17
C VAL A 179 1.50 18.08 -2.68
N SER A 180 0.34 18.60 -2.32
CA SER A 180 0.00 18.89 -0.93
C SER A 180 -0.10 17.61 -0.08
N MET A 181 -0.71 16.56 -0.63
CA MET A 181 -0.81 15.26 0.02
C MET A 181 0.58 14.67 0.26
N ILE A 182 1.44 14.67 -0.76
CA ILE A 182 2.81 14.18 -0.64
C ILE A 182 3.60 15.01 0.38
N ALA A 183 3.47 16.35 0.33
CA ALA A 183 4.22 17.26 1.21
C ALA A 183 3.93 17.07 2.71
N ILE A 184 2.77 16.54 3.06
CA ILE A 184 2.39 16.29 4.45
C ILE A 184 2.50 14.79 4.79
N GLY A 185 2.05 13.91 3.89
CA GLY A 185 1.87 12.47 4.17
C GLY A 185 3.18 11.68 4.30
N TRP A 186 4.28 12.11 3.63
CA TRP A 186 5.58 11.42 3.73
C TRP A 186 6.07 11.24 5.17
N LEU A 187 5.69 12.13 6.08
CA LEU A 187 6.17 12.16 7.45
C LEU A 187 5.71 10.93 8.25
N VAL A 188 4.47 10.47 8.01
CA VAL A 188 3.93 9.25 8.62
C VAL A 188 4.71 8.02 8.16
N MET A 189 5.03 7.95 6.87
CA MET A 189 5.83 6.85 6.31
C MET A 189 7.27 6.91 6.85
N ALA A 190 7.88 8.08 6.91
CA ALA A 190 9.22 8.28 7.46
C ALA A 190 9.31 7.81 8.92
N ARG A 191 8.31 8.08 9.75
CA ARG A 191 8.27 7.60 11.14
C ARG A 191 8.21 6.07 11.22
N ARG A 192 7.44 5.41 10.33
CA ARG A 192 7.39 3.94 10.27
C ARG A 192 8.75 3.35 9.91
N VAL A 193 9.42 3.90 8.90
CA VAL A 193 10.75 3.47 8.48
C VAL A 193 11.79 3.70 9.58
N ARG A 194 11.77 4.87 10.23
CA ARG A 194 12.62 5.16 11.40
C ARG A 194 12.46 4.10 12.48
N ASN A 195 11.23 3.72 12.83
CA ASN A 195 10.98 2.70 13.85
C ASN A 195 11.53 1.33 13.43
N MET A 196 11.43 0.98 12.15
CA MET A 196 12.06 -0.24 11.62
C MET A 196 13.59 -0.20 11.76
N VAL A 197 14.22 0.93 11.43
CA VAL A 197 15.67 1.11 11.58
C VAL A 197 16.09 0.88 13.03
N PHE A 198 15.36 1.41 14.00
CA PHE A 198 15.65 1.20 15.42
C PHE A 198 15.53 -0.27 15.82
N MET A 199 14.47 -0.96 15.39
CA MET A 199 14.29 -2.40 15.65
C MET A 199 15.45 -3.24 15.10
N PHE A 200 15.98 -2.90 13.93
CA PHE A 200 17.10 -3.65 13.33
C PHE A 200 18.44 -3.27 13.92
N ARG A 201 18.64 -1.99 14.26
CA ARG A 201 19.90 -1.51 14.83
C ARG A 201 20.20 -2.12 16.19
N ASP A 202 19.20 -2.33 17.00
CA ASP A 202 19.35 -2.81 18.39
C ASP A 202 19.34 -4.34 18.49
N ARG A 203 19.35 -5.08 17.37
CA ARG A 203 19.47 -6.54 17.37
C ARG A 203 20.92 -6.97 17.64
N GLU A 204 21.07 -8.04 18.45
CA GLU A 204 22.36 -8.54 18.92
C GLU A 204 23.38 -8.88 17.83
N TYR A 205 22.94 -9.28 16.62
CA TYR A 205 23.86 -9.59 15.52
C TYR A 205 24.59 -8.35 14.98
N ASN A 206 24.07 -7.14 15.19
CA ASN A 206 24.78 -5.89 14.85
C ASN A 206 25.81 -5.49 15.91
N LEU A 207 25.76 -6.09 17.10
CA LEU A 207 26.72 -5.85 18.19
C LEU A 207 27.94 -6.77 18.09
N ALA A 208 27.85 -7.84 17.28
CA ALA A 208 28.91 -8.83 17.12
C ALA A 208 29.86 -8.54 15.94
N SER A 209 29.58 -7.55 15.11
CA SER A 209 30.43 -7.10 14.00
C SER A 209 31.18 -5.82 14.35
#